data_811dda1748ef3459f67f461256b3e21d
#
_entry.id   811dda1748ef3459f67f461256b3e21d
#
_cell.length_a   1.000
_cell.length_b   1.000
_cell.length_c   1.000
_cell.angle_alpha   90.00
_cell.angle_beta   90.00
_cell.angle_gamma   90.00
#
_symmetry.space_group_name_H-M   'P 1'
#
loop_
_entity.id
_entity.type
_entity.pdbx_description
1 polymer ?
#
loop_
_entity_poly.entity_id
_entity_poly.type
_entity_poly.pdbx_seq_one_letter_code
_entity_poly.pdbx_strand_id
1 'polypeptide(L)'
;MTLLDGKALSAKIKEELKEKNQFLKSKGIESCLAVILVGDNPASQTYVKSKAKACEECGIKSLVYHLNENTTLNELLALINTLNHDDSVHGILVQLPLPDHICKDLILESIISSKDVDGFHPINVGYLNLGLESGFLPCTPLGVMKLLKAYEIDLEGKDAVIIGASNIVGRPMATMLLNAGATVSVCHIKTKDLSLYTRQADLIIVAAGCVNLLRSDMVKEGVIVVDVGINRLESGKIVGDVDFEEVSKKSSYITPVPGGVGPMTIAMLLENTVKSAKNRLN
;
A
#
# COMPACT_ATOMS: atom_id res chain seq x y z
N MET A 1 16.54 -15.22 -12.78
CA MET A 1 15.82 -14.36 -11.83
C MET A 1 15.67 -12.96 -12.39
N THR A 2 14.47 -12.40 -12.35
CA THR A 2 14.14 -11.04 -12.79
C THR A 2 13.77 -10.20 -11.58
N LEU A 3 14.33 -8.99 -11.44
CA LEU A 3 13.94 -8.06 -10.38
C LEU A 3 12.62 -7.36 -10.76
N LEU A 4 11.66 -7.38 -9.85
CA LEU A 4 10.44 -6.60 -9.93
C LEU A 4 10.74 -5.16 -9.47
N ASP A 5 11.19 -4.31 -10.39
CA ASP A 5 11.62 -2.93 -10.11
C ASP A 5 10.42 -1.99 -9.96
N GLY A 6 9.94 -1.86 -8.73
CA GLY A 6 8.86 -0.94 -8.40
C GLY A 6 9.26 0.53 -8.45
N LYS A 7 10.55 0.84 -8.28
CA LYS A 7 11.06 2.22 -8.40
C LYS A 7 10.91 2.72 -9.84
N ALA A 8 11.32 1.93 -10.83
CA ALA A 8 11.18 2.29 -12.24
C ALA A 8 9.70 2.38 -12.65
N LEU A 9 8.86 1.40 -12.25
CA LEU A 9 7.44 1.42 -12.57
C LEU A 9 6.71 2.60 -11.91
N SER A 10 7.01 2.91 -10.64
CA SER A 10 6.40 4.04 -9.94
C SER A 10 6.74 5.38 -10.58
N ALA A 11 7.96 5.54 -11.12
CA ALA A 11 8.36 6.73 -11.85
C ALA A 11 7.51 6.91 -13.12
N LYS A 12 7.31 5.83 -13.89
CA LYS A 12 6.45 5.86 -15.10
C LYS A 12 5.01 6.23 -14.74
N ILE A 13 4.44 5.61 -13.70
CA ILE A 13 3.07 5.91 -13.25
C ILE A 13 2.95 7.38 -12.82
N LYS A 14 3.94 7.94 -12.13
CA LYS A 14 3.93 9.35 -11.71
C LYS A 14 3.94 10.30 -12.90
N GLU A 15 4.66 10.03 -13.97
CA GLU A 15 4.60 10.84 -15.19
C GLU A 15 3.20 10.80 -15.84
N GLU A 16 2.58 9.61 -15.93
CA GLU A 16 1.22 9.49 -16.42
C GLU A 16 0.20 10.23 -15.52
N LEU A 17 0.41 10.22 -14.21
CA LEU A 17 -0.43 10.95 -13.25
C LEU A 17 -0.28 12.45 -13.37
N LYS A 18 0.92 12.93 -13.66
CA LYS A 18 1.19 14.37 -13.90
C LYS A 18 0.38 14.88 -15.10
N GLU A 19 0.36 14.14 -16.20
CA GLU A 19 -0.46 14.48 -17.38
C GLU A 19 -1.96 14.50 -17.04
N LYS A 20 -2.46 13.45 -16.36
CA LYS A 20 -3.86 13.37 -15.93
C LYS A 20 -4.24 14.53 -15.00
N ASN A 21 -3.35 14.90 -14.08
CA ASN A 21 -3.60 15.99 -13.14
C ASN A 21 -3.57 17.36 -13.84
N GLN A 22 -2.70 17.56 -14.83
CA GLN A 22 -2.71 18.78 -15.68
C GLN A 22 -4.04 18.92 -16.45
N PHE A 23 -4.59 17.80 -16.96
CA PHE A 23 -5.91 17.80 -17.57
C PHE A 23 -7.00 18.21 -16.58
N LEU A 24 -7.02 17.65 -15.36
CA LEU A 24 -7.98 18.05 -14.31
C LEU A 24 -7.85 19.54 -13.98
N LYS A 25 -6.64 20.05 -13.86
CA LYS A 25 -6.38 21.46 -13.58
C LYS A 25 -6.92 22.37 -14.70
N SER A 26 -6.85 21.95 -15.97
CA SER A 26 -7.45 22.69 -17.10
C SER A 26 -8.98 22.73 -17.04
N LYS A 27 -9.59 21.84 -16.28
CA LYS A 27 -11.05 21.79 -15.99
C LYS A 27 -11.42 22.49 -14.68
N GLY A 28 -10.48 23.16 -14.02
CA GLY A 28 -10.70 23.88 -12.76
C GLY A 28 -10.61 23.00 -11.51
N ILE A 29 -10.14 21.74 -11.63
CA ILE A 29 -10.00 20.82 -10.49
C ILE A 29 -8.51 20.69 -10.14
N GLU A 30 -8.13 21.19 -8.97
CA GLU A 30 -6.79 21.01 -8.41
C GLU A 30 -6.79 19.82 -7.44
N SER A 31 -6.27 18.67 -7.87
CA SER A 31 -6.20 17.50 -6.99
C SER A 31 -5.47 17.83 -5.69
N CYS A 32 -6.06 17.43 -4.55
CA CYS A 32 -5.55 17.77 -3.22
C CYS A 32 -5.60 16.57 -2.29
N LEU A 33 -4.46 16.26 -1.65
CA LEU A 33 -4.30 15.23 -0.63
C LEU A 33 -4.03 15.89 0.73
N ALA A 34 -4.88 15.62 1.71
CA ALA A 34 -4.64 15.94 3.11
C ALA A 34 -3.95 14.77 3.81
N VAL A 35 -2.79 15.01 4.40
CA VAL A 35 -2.02 14.02 5.16
C VAL A 35 -1.96 14.46 6.61
N ILE A 36 -2.44 13.62 7.51
CA ILE A 36 -2.44 13.88 8.96
C ILE A 36 -1.38 13.00 9.61
N LEU A 37 -0.47 13.60 10.34
CA LEU A 37 0.55 12.96 11.17
C LEU A 37 0.31 13.33 12.62
N VAL A 38 0.23 12.35 13.52
CA VAL A 38 0.12 12.56 14.95
C VAL A 38 1.41 12.09 15.63
N GLY A 39 2.06 12.98 16.37
CA GLY A 39 3.33 12.73 17.05
C GLY A 39 4.55 12.81 16.14
N ASP A 40 5.71 12.50 16.71
CA ASP A 40 7.02 12.78 16.15
C ASP A 40 7.81 11.53 15.73
N ASN A 41 7.13 10.42 15.43
CA ASN A 41 7.80 9.19 14.97
C ASN A 41 8.66 9.47 13.72
N PRO A 42 9.99 9.26 13.77
CA PRO A 42 10.90 9.64 12.68
C PRO A 42 10.64 8.90 11.37
N ALA A 43 10.19 7.64 11.45
CA ALA A 43 9.84 6.86 10.26
C ALA A 43 8.58 7.46 9.59
N SER A 44 7.55 7.77 10.38
CA SER A 44 6.32 8.40 9.90
C SER A 44 6.59 9.76 9.26
N GLN A 45 7.44 10.61 9.87
CA GLN A 45 7.86 11.89 9.30
C GLN A 45 8.54 11.72 7.94
N THR A 46 9.43 10.72 7.83
CA THR A 46 10.12 10.42 6.56
C THR A 46 9.14 10.01 5.47
N TYR A 47 8.15 9.17 5.80
CA TYR A 47 7.10 8.76 4.86
C TYR A 47 6.21 9.93 4.44
N VAL A 48 5.79 10.80 5.37
CA VAL A 48 4.99 11.99 5.06
C VAL A 48 5.76 12.94 4.14
N LYS A 49 7.05 13.19 4.41
CA LYS A 49 7.91 14.01 3.51
C LYS A 49 8.02 13.41 2.12
N SER A 50 8.18 12.08 2.02
CA SER A 50 8.26 11.39 0.73
C SER A 50 6.95 11.47 -0.06
N LYS A 51 5.80 11.36 0.62
CA LYS A 51 4.46 11.53 0.02
C LYS A 51 4.23 12.96 -0.45
N ALA A 52 4.57 13.96 0.37
CA ALA A 52 4.44 15.38 0.01
C ALA A 52 5.30 15.72 -1.23
N LYS A 53 6.55 15.26 -1.26
CA LYS A 53 7.42 15.42 -2.43
C LYS A 53 6.83 14.76 -3.69
N ALA A 54 6.32 13.56 -3.57
CA ALA A 54 5.70 12.85 -4.69
C ALA A 54 4.41 13.56 -5.19
N CYS A 55 3.63 14.16 -4.29
CA CYS A 55 2.50 15.03 -4.66
C CYS A 55 2.99 16.23 -5.49
N GLU A 56 4.02 16.93 -5.03
CA GLU A 56 4.61 18.07 -5.74
C GLU A 56 5.09 17.68 -7.15
N GLU A 57 5.82 16.56 -7.27
CA GLU A 57 6.29 16.02 -8.56
C GLU A 57 5.14 15.79 -9.56
N CYS A 58 3.96 15.38 -9.06
CA CYS A 58 2.76 15.14 -9.88
C CYS A 58 1.81 16.35 -10.00
N GLY A 59 2.17 17.51 -9.42
CA GLY A 59 1.33 18.70 -9.40
C GLY A 59 0.06 18.56 -8.54
N ILE A 60 0.04 17.64 -7.59
CA ILE A 60 -1.03 17.43 -6.61
C ILE A 60 -0.76 18.34 -5.40
N LYS A 61 -1.74 19.09 -4.97
CA LYS A 61 -1.65 19.89 -3.74
C LYS A 61 -1.57 18.96 -2.53
N SER A 62 -0.59 19.19 -1.65
CA SER A 62 -0.46 18.42 -0.40
C SER A 62 -0.68 19.35 0.80
N LEU A 63 -1.67 19.00 1.63
CA LEU A 63 -1.91 19.65 2.92
C LEU A 63 -1.40 18.72 4.02
N VAL A 64 -0.37 19.13 4.74
CA VAL A 64 0.21 18.32 5.82
C VAL A 64 -0.20 18.92 7.17
N TYR A 65 -0.93 18.14 7.96
CA TYR A 65 -1.32 18.46 9.32
C TYR A 65 -0.45 17.66 10.29
N HIS A 66 0.48 18.33 10.94
CA HIS A 66 1.32 17.71 11.97
C HIS A 66 0.74 18.06 13.34
N LEU A 67 0.15 17.08 13.99
CA LEU A 67 -0.51 17.20 15.30
C LEU A 67 0.41 16.71 16.41
N ASN A 68 0.23 17.27 17.60
CA ASN A 68 0.98 16.86 18.78
C ASN A 68 0.67 15.40 19.16
N GLU A 69 1.63 14.70 19.77
CA GLU A 69 1.45 13.33 20.25
C GLU A 69 0.29 13.19 21.26
N ASN A 70 0.03 14.24 22.05
CA ASN A 70 -1.06 14.28 23.03
C ASN A 70 -2.42 14.68 22.41
N THR A 71 -2.52 14.82 21.08
CA THR A 71 -3.79 15.11 20.40
C THR A 71 -4.83 14.06 20.78
N THR A 72 -5.99 14.52 21.23
CA THR A 72 -7.09 13.64 21.63
C THR A 72 -7.81 13.04 20.43
N LEU A 73 -8.49 11.91 20.64
CA LEU A 73 -9.37 11.30 19.64
C LEU A 73 -10.37 12.31 19.08
N ASN A 74 -10.99 13.13 19.94
CA ASN A 74 -12.01 14.09 19.53
C ASN A 74 -11.45 15.22 18.65
N GLU A 75 -10.25 15.73 18.95
CA GLU A 75 -9.58 16.74 18.13
C GLU A 75 -9.24 16.19 16.74
N LEU A 76 -8.75 14.96 16.67
CA LEU A 76 -8.44 14.30 15.39
C LEU A 76 -9.72 14.04 14.58
N LEU A 77 -10.80 13.58 15.21
CA LEU A 77 -12.11 13.40 14.57
C LEU A 77 -12.69 14.73 14.06
N ALA A 78 -12.55 15.81 14.82
CA ALA A 78 -13.00 17.15 14.39
C ALA A 78 -12.24 17.64 13.14
N LEU A 79 -10.92 17.43 13.07
CA LEU A 79 -10.13 17.74 11.88
C LEU A 79 -10.57 16.90 10.67
N ILE A 80 -10.73 15.59 10.85
CA ILE A 80 -11.19 14.69 9.77
C ILE A 80 -12.57 15.11 9.28
N ASN A 81 -13.48 15.45 10.19
CA ASN A 81 -14.81 15.93 9.83
C ASN A 81 -14.75 17.22 8.99
N THR A 82 -13.89 18.16 9.35
CA THR A 82 -13.65 19.38 8.55
C THR A 82 -13.15 19.04 7.14
N LEU A 83 -12.18 18.15 7.03
CA LEU A 83 -11.62 17.72 5.74
C LEU A 83 -12.62 16.91 4.90
N ASN A 84 -13.48 16.14 5.53
CA ASN A 84 -14.56 15.41 4.86
C ASN A 84 -15.53 16.36 4.13
N HIS A 85 -15.80 17.54 4.71
CA HIS A 85 -16.71 18.55 4.15
C HIS A 85 -16.01 19.62 3.29
N ASP A 86 -14.69 19.60 3.19
CA ASP A 86 -13.93 20.50 2.33
C ASP A 86 -13.88 19.97 0.89
N ASP A 87 -14.64 20.57 -0.02
CA ASP A 87 -14.70 20.17 -1.43
C ASP A 87 -13.38 20.35 -2.17
N SER A 88 -12.45 21.16 -1.66
CA SER A 88 -11.11 21.29 -2.22
C SER A 88 -10.18 20.12 -1.88
N VAL A 89 -10.54 19.26 -0.90
CA VAL A 89 -9.80 18.07 -0.49
C VAL A 89 -10.39 16.84 -1.15
N HIS A 90 -9.57 16.12 -1.92
CA HIS A 90 -9.98 14.94 -2.69
C HIS A 90 -9.54 13.63 -2.04
N GLY A 91 -8.51 13.65 -1.22
CA GLY A 91 -8.06 12.48 -0.46
C GLY A 91 -7.65 12.86 0.94
N ILE A 92 -7.91 11.98 1.90
CA ILE A 92 -7.49 12.10 3.30
C ILE A 92 -6.69 10.86 3.65
N LEU A 93 -5.51 11.07 4.23
CA LEU A 93 -4.66 9.99 4.73
C LEU A 93 -4.25 10.31 6.16
N VAL A 94 -4.48 9.37 7.07
CA VAL A 94 -3.94 9.41 8.43
C VAL A 94 -2.73 8.48 8.49
N GLN A 95 -1.55 9.04 8.73
CA GLN A 95 -0.30 8.29 8.76
C GLN A 95 -0.25 7.37 9.99
N LEU A 96 -0.16 6.07 9.74
CA LEU A 96 0.04 5.05 10.80
C LEU A 96 1.54 4.86 11.08
N PRO A 97 1.90 4.43 12.32
CA PRO A 97 1.01 4.18 13.45
C PRO A 97 0.51 5.46 14.12
N LEU A 98 -0.63 5.37 14.81
CA LEU A 98 -1.13 6.39 15.72
C LEU A 98 -0.63 6.11 17.14
N PRO A 99 -0.60 7.12 18.04
CA PRO A 99 -0.40 6.90 19.48
C PRO A 99 -1.43 5.93 20.06
N ASP A 100 -1.03 5.13 21.07
CA ASP A 100 -1.84 4.03 21.63
C ASP A 100 -3.19 4.47 22.22
N HIS A 101 -3.31 5.73 22.64
CA HIS A 101 -4.56 6.27 23.19
C HIS A 101 -5.60 6.62 22.12
N ILE A 102 -5.24 6.57 20.83
CA ILE A 102 -6.14 6.84 19.71
C ILE A 102 -6.56 5.53 19.04
N CYS A 103 -7.85 5.26 19.05
CA CYS A 103 -8.38 4.08 18.38
C CYS A 103 -8.27 4.22 16.86
N LYS A 104 -7.32 3.49 16.27
CA LYS A 104 -7.05 3.50 14.83
C LYS A 104 -8.29 3.20 13.99
N ASP A 105 -9.07 2.21 14.36
CA ASP A 105 -10.19 1.75 13.54
C ASP A 105 -11.29 2.82 13.47
N LEU A 106 -11.59 3.50 14.58
CA LEU A 106 -12.52 4.64 14.59
C LEU A 106 -12.04 5.78 13.69
N ILE A 107 -10.74 6.05 13.65
CA ILE A 107 -10.18 7.09 12.79
C ILE A 107 -10.31 6.71 11.32
N LEU A 108 -9.98 5.48 10.94
CA LEU A 108 -10.09 5.02 9.56
C LEU A 108 -11.56 5.02 9.07
N GLU A 109 -12.51 4.65 9.93
CA GLU A 109 -13.94 4.69 9.64
C GLU A 109 -14.51 6.12 9.56
N SER A 110 -13.87 7.10 10.19
CA SER A 110 -14.34 8.49 10.19
C SER A 110 -14.05 9.25 8.88
N ILE A 111 -13.12 8.76 8.06
CA ILE A 111 -12.85 9.31 6.74
C ILE A 111 -13.96 8.81 5.81
N ILE A 112 -14.68 9.72 5.12
CA ILE A 112 -15.72 9.28 4.18
C ILE A 112 -15.12 8.41 3.06
N SER A 113 -15.81 7.35 2.67
CA SER A 113 -15.31 6.35 1.71
C SER A 113 -14.87 6.95 0.37
N SER A 114 -15.47 8.06 -0.05
CA SER A 114 -15.12 8.79 -1.28
C SER A 114 -13.82 9.60 -1.19
N LYS A 115 -13.27 9.82 0.02
CA LYS A 115 -11.99 10.49 0.27
C LYS A 115 -10.96 9.56 0.94
N ASP A 116 -11.33 8.32 1.26
CA ASP A 116 -10.43 7.29 1.78
C ASP A 116 -9.55 6.74 0.65
N VAL A 117 -8.55 7.52 0.27
CA VAL A 117 -7.64 7.17 -0.83
C VAL A 117 -6.62 6.10 -0.46
N ASP A 118 -6.55 5.72 0.81
CA ASP A 118 -5.75 4.58 1.28
C ASP A 118 -6.52 3.24 1.20
N GLY A 119 -7.86 3.30 1.05
CA GLY A 119 -8.73 2.16 0.78
C GLY A 119 -9.03 1.28 2.00
N PHE A 120 -9.04 1.85 3.21
CA PHE A 120 -9.25 1.10 4.46
C PHE A 120 -10.66 1.21 5.04
N HIS A 121 -11.48 2.15 4.53
CA HIS A 121 -12.85 2.32 4.98
C HIS A 121 -13.67 1.05 4.70
N PRO A 122 -14.52 0.58 5.65
CA PRO A 122 -15.29 -0.66 5.50
C PRO A 122 -16.09 -0.76 4.20
N ILE A 123 -16.62 0.35 3.68
CA ILE A 123 -17.33 0.38 2.38
C ILE A 123 -16.36 0.02 1.24
N ASN A 124 -15.15 0.59 1.19
CA ASN A 124 -14.15 0.29 0.16
C ASN A 124 -13.67 -1.16 0.26
N VAL A 125 -13.45 -1.65 1.49
CA VAL A 125 -13.15 -3.06 1.76
C VAL A 125 -14.31 -3.97 1.32
N GLY A 126 -15.56 -3.56 1.53
CA GLY A 126 -16.75 -4.27 1.07
C GLY A 126 -16.79 -4.39 -0.46
N TYR A 127 -16.55 -3.30 -1.18
CA TYR A 127 -16.48 -3.32 -2.65
C TYR A 127 -15.40 -4.26 -3.15
N LEU A 128 -14.21 -4.22 -2.56
CA LEU A 128 -13.12 -5.13 -2.91
C LEU A 128 -13.53 -6.60 -2.72
N ASN A 129 -14.14 -6.95 -1.57
CA ASN A 129 -14.55 -8.32 -1.27
C ASN A 129 -15.66 -8.83 -2.20
N LEU A 130 -16.52 -7.94 -2.68
CA LEU A 130 -17.57 -8.27 -3.64
C LEU A 130 -17.07 -8.28 -5.10
N GLY A 131 -15.79 -7.99 -5.35
CA GLY A 131 -15.23 -7.89 -6.70
C GLY A 131 -15.77 -6.71 -7.51
N LEU A 132 -16.27 -5.66 -6.84
CA LEU A 132 -16.80 -4.47 -7.49
C LEU A 132 -15.68 -3.46 -7.77
N GLU A 133 -15.73 -2.82 -8.93
CA GLU A 133 -14.75 -1.79 -9.32
C GLU A 133 -14.96 -0.42 -8.65
N SER A 134 -15.99 -0.31 -7.81
CA SER A 134 -16.30 0.90 -7.05
C SER A 134 -15.32 1.12 -5.90
N GLY A 135 -15.17 2.38 -5.49
CA GLY A 135 -14.33 2.74 -4.34
C GLY A 135 -12.84 2.77 -4.61
N PHE A 136 -12.07 2.73 -3.54
CA PHE A 136 -10.61 2.76 -3.56
C PHE A 136 -10.04 1.45 -3.03
N LEU A 137 -8.99 0.98 -3.69
CA LEU A 137 -8.26 -0.22 -3.27
C LEU A 137 -7.09 0.17 -2.38
N PRO A 138 -6.74 -0.65 -1.37
CA PRO A 138 -5.59 -0.42 -0.51
C PRO A 138 -4.30 -0.24 -1.32
N CYS A 139 -3.57 0.86 -1.06
CA CYS A 139 -2.47 1.31 -1.91
C CYS A 139 -1.35 0.29 -2.07
N THR A 140 -0.92 -0.37 -0.98
CA THR A 140 0.17 -1.36 -1.04
C THR A 140 -0.23 -2.60 -1.84
N PRO A 141 -1.36 -3.27 -1.58
CA PRO A 141 -1.84 -4.37 -2.40
C PRO A 141 -2.07 -3.98 -3.87
N LEU A 142 -2.66 -2.81 -4.12
CA LEU A 142 -2.85 -2.30 -5.48
C LEU A 142 -1.50 -2.13 -6.21
N GLY A 143 -0.48 -1.61 -5.50
CA GLY A 143 0.87 -1.48 -6.02
C GLY A 143 1.50 -2.82 -6.38
N VAL A 144 1.28 -3.86 -5.57
CA VAL A 144 1.72 -5.23 -5.88
C VAL A 144 1.02 -5.76 -7.13
N MET A 145 -0.31 -5.62 -7.23
CA MET A 145 -1.05 -6.07 -8.42
C MET A 145 -0.60 -5.35 -9.69
N LYS A 146 -0.34 -4.04 -9.63
CA LYS A 146 0.20 -3.27 -10.76
C LYS A 146 1.60 -3.73 -11.15
N LEU A 147 2.43 -4.07 -10.17
CA LEU A 147 3.77 -4.58 -10.40
C LEU A 147 3.72 -5.94 -11.09
N LEU A 148 2.94 -6.89 -10.58
CA LEU A 148 2.75 -8.20 -11.20
C LEU A 148 2.24 -8.08 -12.63
N LYS A 149 1.25 -7.23 -12.87
CA LYS A 149 0.71 -6.96 -14.22
C LYS A 149 1.75 -6.36 -15.18
N ALA A 150 2.58 -5.44 -14.71
CA ALA A 150 3.61 -4.79 -15.54
C ALA A 150 4.71 -5.76 -16.01
N TYR A 151 4.92 -6.85 -15.28
CA TYR A 151 5.82 -7.94 -15.66
C TYR A 151 5.09 -9.12 -16.31
N GLU A 152 3.83 -8.92 -16.72
CA GLU A 152 3.02 -9.91 -17.44
C GLU A 152 2.89 -11.25 -16.67
N ILE A 153 2.90 -11.17 -15.33
CA ILE A 153 2.72 -12.34 -14.48
C ILE A 153 1.25 -12.70 -14.44
N ASP A 154 0.91 -13.81 -15.08
CA ASP A 154 -0.43 -14.38 -15.03
C ASP A 154 -0.71 -14.97 -13.65
N LEU A 155 -1.87 -14.66 -13.10
CA LEU A 155 -2.30 -15.10 -11.76
C LEU A 155 -3.35 -16.20 -11.79
N GLU A 156 -4.00 -16.42 -12.94
CA GLU A 156 -5.06 -17.43 -13.08
C GLU A 156 -4.52 -18.82 -12.78
N GLY A 157 -5.17 -19.53 -11.88
CA GLY A 157 -4.82 -20.89 -11.49
C GLY A 157 -3.54 -21.04 -10.65
N LYS A 158 -2.84 -19.94 -10.28
CA LYS A 158 -1.65 -20.01 -9.43
C LYS A 158 -1.98 -20.23 -7.96
N ASP A 159 -1.14 -21.03 -7.30
CA ASP A 159 -1.13 -21.15 -5.85
C ASP A 159 -0.37 -19.98 -5.23
N ALA A 160 -1.10 -19.07 -4.59
CA ALA A 160 -0.56 -17.88 -3.94
C ALA A 160 -0.57 -18.01 -2.43
N VAL A 161 0.53 -17.72 -1.77
CA VAL A 161 0.66 -17.69 -0.31
C VAL A 161 0.95 -16.28 0.15
N ILE A 162 0.17 -15.80 1.13
CA ILE A 162 0.39 -14.51 1.78
C ILE A 162 0.86 -14.77 3.20
N ILE A 163 2.01 -14.21 3.56
CA ILE A 163 2.57 -14.25 4.90
C ILE A 163 2.33 -12.92 5.58
N GLY A 164 1.35 -12.87 6.47
CA GLY A 164 0.82 -11.69 7.14
C GLY A 164 -0.67 -11.51 6.87
N ALA A 165 -1.46 -11.21 7.90
CA ALA A 165 -2.93 -11.12 7.83
C ALA A 165 -3.47 -9.78 8.34
N SER A 166 -2.71 -8.70 8.14
CA SER A 166 -3.14 -7.35 8.52
C SER A 166 -4.31 -6.86 7.66
N ASN A 167 -5.16 -5.99 8.22
CA ASN A 167 -6.27 -5.38 7.48
C ASN A 167 -5.79 -4.41 6.39
N ILE A 168 -4.53 -3.94 6.47
CA ILE A 168 -3.99 -2.95 5.54
C ILE A 168 -3.21 -3.55 4.37
N VAL A 169 -2.72 -4.80 4.49
CA VAL A 169 -1.96 -5.47 3.43
C VAL A 169 -2.44 -6.90 3.18
N GLY A 170 -2.27 -7.80 4.14
CA GLY A 170 -2.43 -9.24 3.90
C GLY A 170 -3.85 -9.64 3.48
N ARG A 171 -4.86 -9.18 4.21
CA ARG A 171 -6.27 -9.48 3.89
C ARG A 171 -6.71 -8.91 2.54
N PRO A 172 -6.52 -7.61 2.25
CA PRO A 172 -6.87 -7.07 0.94
C PRO A 172 -6.05 -7.69 -0.20
N MET A 173 -4.78 -8.03 0.03
CA MET A 173 -3.96 -8.72 -0.96
C MET A 173 -4.55 -10.10 -1.31
N ALA A 174 -5.01 -10.85 -0.30
CA ALA A 174 -5.67 -12.14 -0.50
C ALA A 174 -6.91 -12.01 -1.39
N THR A 175 -7.73 -11.02 -1.10
CA THR A 175 -8.94 -10.77 -1.89
C THR A 175 -8.62 -10.35 -3.32
N MET A 176 -7.60 -9.49 -3.53
CA MET A 176 -7.19 -9.08 -4.88
C MET A 176 -6.66 -10.26 -5.71
N LEU A 177 -5.85 -11.13 -5.12
CA LEU A 177 -5.33 -12.32 -5.79
C LEU A 177 -6.45 -13.33 -6.10
N LEU A 178 -7.38 -13.52 -5.15
CA LEU A 178 -8.57 -14.37 -5.38
C LEU A 178 -9.42 -13.83 -6.55
N ASN A 179 -9.68 -12.53 -6.58
CA ASN A 179 -10.42 -11.89 -7.66
C ASN A 179 -9.69 -11.97 -9.02
N ALA A 180 -8.37 -12.16 -9.00
CA ALA A 180 -7.54 -12.37 -10.20
C ALA A 180 -7.41 -13.85 -10.58
N GLY A 181 -8.18 -14.77 -9.97
CA GLY A 181 -8.22 -16.19 -10.32
C GLY A 181 -7.16 -17.06 -9.63
N ALA A 182 -6.41 -16.53 -8.65
CA ALA A 182 -5.45 -17.34 -7.89
C ALA A 182 -6.14 -18.14 -6.77
N THR A 183 -5.59 -19.31 -6.44
CA THR A 183 -5.89 -20.02 -5.19
C THR A 183 -5.04 -19.44 -4.08
N VAL A 184 -5.68 -19.00 -2.97
CA VAL A 184 -4.97 -18.19 -1.96
C VAL A 184 -4.95 -18.88 -0.60
N SER A 185 -3.76 -18.99 -0.02
CA SER A 185 -3.55 -19.35 1.38
C SER A 185 -3.00 -18.15 2.17
N VAL A 186 -3.60 -17.85 3.33
CA VAL A 186 -3.14 -16.76 4.21
C VAL A 186 -2.53 -17.35 5.47
N CYS A 187 -1.25 -17.10 5.66
CA CYS A 187 -0.49 -17.47 6.84
C CYS A 187 -0.31 -16.29 7.79
N HIS A 188 -0.28 -16.55 9.09
CA HIS A 188 -0.15 -15.53 10.13
C HIS A 188 0.64 -16.09 11.34
N ILE A 189 0.83 -15.27 12.37
CA ILE A 189 1.64 -15.62 13.55
C ILE A 189 1.24 -16.93 14.24
N LYS A 190 -0.01 -17.41 14.05
CA LYS A 190 -0.50 -18.67 14.61
C LYS A 190 -0.38 -19.86 13.65
N THR A 191 0.15 -19.66 12.44
CA THR A 191 0.41 -20.76 11.49
C THR A 191 1.51 -21.64 12.04
N LYS A 192 1.22 -22.96 12.19
CA LYS A 192 2.14 -23.89 12.87
C LYS A 192 3.41 -24.14 12.06
N ASP A 193 3.27 -24.44 10.77
CA ASP A 193 4.38 -24.67 9.86
C ASP A 193 4.13 -23.89 8.58
N LEU A 194 4.89 -22.83 8.41
CA LEU A 194 4.79 -21.93 7.25
C LEU A 194 5.26 -22.63 5.98
N SER A 195 6.27 -23.51 6.08
CA SER A 195 6.86 -24.16 4.92
C SER A 195 5.95 -25.16 4.22
N LEU A 196 4.93 -25.68 4.93
CA LEU A 196 3.90 -26.53 4.31
C LEU A 196 3.11 -25.79 3.20
N TYR A 197 2.97 -24.49 3.34
CA TYR A 197 2.27 -23.66 2.37
C TYR A 197 3.24 -23.09 1.32
N THR A 198 4.38 -22.59 1.75
CA THR A 198 5.28 -21.83 0.86
C THR A 198 6.05 -22.70 -0.12
N ARG A 199 6.38 -23.97 0.23
CA ARG A 199 7.13 -24.86 -0.66
C ARG A 199 6.38 -25.24 -1.94
N GLN A 200 5.07 -25.15 -1.96
CA GLN A 200 4.26 -25.46 -3.15
C GLN A 200 3.77 -24.20 -3.88
N ALA A 201 3.94 -23.01 -3.29
CA ALA A 201 3.42 -21.76 -3.83
C ALA A 201 4.12 -21.33 -5.13
N ASP A 202 3.34 -20.88 -6.10
CA ASP A 202 3.85 -20.20 -7.31
C ASP A 202 4.20 -18.76 -7.04
N LEU A 203 3.41 -18.11 -6.16
CA LEU A 203 3.57 -16.74 -5.75
C LEU A 203 3.55 -16.63 -4.22
N ILE A 204 4.53 -15.92 -3.67
CA ILE A 204 4.58 -15.65 -2.23
C ILE A 204 4.63 -14.14 -2.01
N ILE A 205 3.68 -13.61 -1.23
CA ILE A 205 3.67 -12.22 -0.75
C ILE A 205 4.04 -12.22 0.72
N VAL A 206 5.12 -11.51 1.09
CA VAL A 206 5.59 -11.46 2.47
C VAL A 206 5.35 -10.07 3.05
N ALA A 207 4.53 -9.98 4.10
CA ALA A 207 4.11 -8.74 4.74
C ALA A 207 3.93 -8.94 6.26
N ALA A 208 4.97 -9.45 6.93
CA ALA A 208 4.94 -9.84 8.35
C ALA A 208 5.72 -8.87 9.26
N GLY A 209 6.61 -8.05 8.70
CA GLY A 209 7.49 -7.17 9.48
C GLY A 209 8.53 -7.94 10.29
N CYS A 210 9.02 -9.07 9.77
CA CYS A 210 9.98 -9.95 10.41
C CYS A 210 11.15 -10.27 9.46
N VAL A 211 12.33 -9.79 9.79
CA VAL A 211 13.54 -9.95 8.98
C VAL A 211 13.87 -11.44 8.75
N ASN A 212 14.20 -11.80 7.51
CA ASN A 212 14.59 -13.15 7.10
C ASN A 212 13.56 -14.24 7.47
N LEU A 213 12.28 -13.90 7.48
CA LEU A 213 11.19 -14.86 7.77
C LEU A 213 11.08 -15.91 6.67
N LEU A 214 11.12 -15.51 5.40
CA LEU A 214 11.09 -16.44 4.26
C LEU A 214 12.52 -16.79 3.84
N ARG A 215 12.87 -18.08 3.92
CA ARG A 215 14.19 -18.62 3.59
C ARG A 215 14.15 -19.53 2.37
N SER A 216 15.32 -19.80 1.79
CA SER A 216 15.44 -20.61 0.57
C SER A 216 15.01 -22.08 0.72
N ASP A 217 15.07 -22.64 1.92
CA ASP A 217 14.57 -24.01 2.21
C ASP A 217 13.03 -24.08 2.26
N MET A 218 12.36 -22.93 2.27
CA MET A 218 10.90 -22.80 2.34
C MET A 218 10.23 -22.53 0.99
N VAL A 219 10.99 -22.46 -0.10
CA VAL A 219 10.46 -22.11 -1.43
C VAL A 219 10.86 -23.14 -2.48
N LYS A 220 10.04 -23.28 -3.51
CA LYS A 220 10.38 -24.10 -4.68
C LYS A 220 11.19 -23.33 -5.72
N GLU A 221 11.80 -24.04 -6.65
CA GLU A 221 12.44 -23.43 -7.82
C GLU A 221 11.39 -22.72 -8.71
N GLY A 222 11.77 -21.56 -9.25
CA GLY A 222 10.91 -20.76 -10.12
C GLY A 222 9.83 -19.96 -9.41
N VAL A 223 9.80 -19.92 -8.09
CA VAL A 223 8.83 -19.13 -7.31
C VAL A 223 8.89 -17.64 -7.63
N ILE A 224 7.76 -16.97 -7.54
CA ILE A 224 7.64 -15.51 -7.60
C ILE A 224 7.53 -14.99 -6.16
N VAL A 225 8.40 -14.05 -5.77
CA VAL A 225 8.41 -13.51 -4.40
C VAL A 225 8.24 -12.00 -4.41
N VAL A 226 7.23 -11.53 -3.67
CA VAL A 226 7.00 -10.10 -3.44
C VAL A 226 7.19 -9.81 -1.96
N ASP A 227 8.27 -9.14 -1.64
CA ASP A 227 8.59 -8.69 -0.28
C ASP A 227 8.02 -7.30 -0.04
N VAL A 228 7.03 -7.21 0.82
CA VAL A 228 6.38 -5.95 1.26
C VAL A 228 7.04 -5.43 2.55
N GLY A 229 7.82 -6.26 3.21
CA GLY A 229 8.47 -5.91 4.48
C GLY A 229 9.39 -4.70 4.35
N ILE A 230 9.36 -3.84 5.36
CA ILE A 230 10.28 -2.70 5.51
C ILE A 230 10.77 -2.69 6.95
N ASN A 231 11.96 -3.22 7.17
CA ASN A 231 12.58 -3.29 8.47
C ASN A 231 13.84 -2.42 8.50
N ARG A 232 13.98 -1.61 9.52
CA ARG A 232 15.20 -0.81 9.75
C ARG A 232 16.07 -1.51 10.77
N LEU A 233 17.26 -1.95 10.36
CA LEU A 233 18.25 -2.54 11.24
C LEU A 233 18.92 -1.45 12.11
N GLU A 234 19.59 -1.85 13.18
CA GLU A 234 20.38 -0.94 14.05
C GLU A 234 21.43 -0.16 13.26
N SER A 235 21.99 -0.76 12.21
CA SER A 235 22.91 -0.11 11.28
C SER A 235 22.29 1.00 10.43
N GLY A 236 20.96 1.20 10.50
CA GLY A 236 20.20 2.11 9.65
C GLY A 236 19.85 1.54 8.27
N LYS A 237 20.38 0.36 7.89
CA LYS A 237 20.04 -0.32 6.63
C LYS A 237 18.56 -0.75 6.62
N ILE A 238 17.90 -0.56 5.48
CA ILE A 238 16.53 -1.04 5.26
C ILE A 238 16.62 -2.41 4.58
N VAL A 239 15.89 -3.38 5.13
CA VAL A 239 15.76 -4.75 4.60
C VAL A 239 14.31 -5.19 4.62
N GLY A 240 13.99 -6.23 3.85
CA GLY A 240 12.66 -6.84 3.82
C GLY A 240 12.49 -7.97 4.83
N ASP A 241 11.42 -8.74 4.61
CA ASP A 241 11.09 -9.94 5.39
C ASP A 241 11.70 -11.21 4.79
N VAL A 242 12.25 -11.13 3.59
CA VAL A 242 12.82 -12.26 2.83
C VAL A 242 14.33 -12.28 2.97
N ASP A 243 14.90 -13.47 3.15
CA ASP A 243 16.33 -13.70 2.93
C ASP A 243 16.65 -13.57 1.44
N PHE A 244 16.82 -12.31 1.01
CA PHE A 244 16.91 -11.97 -0.40
C PHE A 244 18.06 -12.70 -1.11
N GLU A 245 19.22 -12.83 -0.47
CA GLU A 245 20.41 -13.41 -1.12
C GLU A 245 20.20 -14.89 -1.48
N GLU A 246 19.59 -15.64 -0.58
CA GLU A 246 19.40 -17.08 -0.79
C GLU A 246 18.09 -17.39 -1.56
N VAL A 247 17.02 -16.67 -1.30
CA VAL A 247 15.72 -16.88 -1.98
C VAL A 247 15.79 -16.45 -3.46
N SER A 248 16.54 -15.39 -3.77
CA SER A 248 16.70 -14.91 -5.16
C SER A 248 17.31 -15.96 -6.08
N LYS A 249 18.15 -16.86 -5.56
CA LYS A 249 18.78 -17.94 -6.34
C LYS A 249 17.75 -18.94 -6.89
N LYS A 250 16.61 -19.08 -6.21
CA LYS A 250 15.50 -19.98 -6.59
C LYS A 250 14.34 -19.26 -7.28
N SER A 251 14.26 -17.95 -7.15
CA SER A 251 13.12 -17.18 -7.66
C SER A 251 13.22 -16.94 -9.16
N SER A 252 12.08 -17.02 -9.86
CA SER A 252 11.93 -16.49 -11.23
C SER A 252 11.85 -14.96 -11.22
N TYR A 253 11.07 -14.42 -10.28
CA TYR A 253 10.89 -12.99 -10.02
C TYR A 253 10.99 -12.70 -8.53
N ILE A 254 11.59 -11.57 -8.16
CA ILE A 254 11.68 -11.12 -6.77
C ILE A 254 11.71 -9.59 -6.69
N THR A 255 11.06 -8.99 -5.68
CA THR A 255 11.18 -7.56 -5.40
C THR A 255 12.43 -7.26 -4.57
N PRO A 256 13.19 -6.20 -4.87
CA PRO A 256 14.23 -5.69 -3.99
C PRO A 256 13.62 -4.90 -2.82
N VAL A 257 14.30 -4.87 -1.67
CA VAL A 257 14.00 -3.95 -0.56
C VAL A 257 15.28 -3.22 -0.16
N PRO A 258 15.33 -1.88 -0.31
CA PRO A 258 14.30 -0.99 -0.87
C PRO A 258 14.22 -1.02 -2.41
N GLY A 259 13.13 -0.46 -2.95
CA GLY A 259 12.98 -0.25 -4.40
C GLY A 259 11.89 -1.09 -5.07
N GLY A 260 11.32 -2.08 -4.38
CA GLY A 260 10.19 -2.89 -4.84
C GLY A 260 8.83 -2.23 -4.53
N VAL A 261 8.14 -2.73 -3.51
CA VAL A 261 6.75 -2.35 -3.20
C VAL A 261 6.60 -0.93 -2.65
N GLY A 262 7.54 -0.44 -1.82
CA GLY A 262 7.42 0.87 -1.17
C GLY A 262 7.14 2.04 -2.14
N PRO A 263 7.92 2.23 -3.22
CA PRO A 263 7.64 3.26 -4.23
C PRO A 263 6.26 3.11 -4.90
N MET A 264 5.79 1.88 -5.11
CA MET A 264 4.49 1.59 -5.69
C MET A 264 3.34 2.01 -4.78
N THR A 265 3.47 1.83 -3.46
CA THR A 265 2.47 2.29 -2.48
C THR A 265 2.22 3.80 -2.61
N ILE A 266 3.28 4.60 -2.74
CA ILE A 266 3.15 6.05 -2.93
C ILE A 266 2.48 6.36 -4.27
N ALA A 267 2.89 5.71 -5.35
CA ALA A 267 2.29 5.94 -6.67
C ALA A 267 0.78 5.62 -6.68
N MET A 268 0.35 4.55 -5.99
CA MET A 268 -1.07 4.19 -5.88
C MET A 268 -1.87 5.18 -5.03
N LEU A 269 -1.28 5.72 -3.98
CA LEU A 269 -1.91 6.79 -3.19
C LEU A 269 -2.20 8.02 -4.06
N LEU A 270 -1.25 8.42 -4.90
CA LEU A 270 -1.44 9.53 -5.84
C LEU A 270 -2.47 9.18 -6.92
N GLU A 271 -2.45 7.96 -7.44
CA GLU A 271 -3.45 7.47 -8.41
C GLU A 271 -4.86 7.52 -7.83
N ASN A 272 -5.06 7.04 -6.60
CA ASN A 272 -6.33 7.10 -5.90
C ASN A 272 -6.78 8.56 -5.66
N THR A 273 -5.85 9.45 -5.30
CA THR A 273 -6.15 10.88 -5.11
C THR A 273 -6.61 11.54 -6.41
N VAL A 274 -5.92 11.29 -7.52
CA VAL A 274 -6.32 11.80 -8.85
C VAL A 274 -7.64 11.19 -9.31
N LYS A 275 -7.88 9.89 -9.04
CA LYS A 275 -9.16 9.22 -9.29
C LYS A 275 -10.30 9.89 -8.51
N SER A 276 -10.08 10.20 -7.23
CA SER A 276 -11.06 10.91 -6.40
C SER A 276 -11.37 12.31 -6.95
N ALA A 277 -10.34 13.07 -7.33
CA ALA A 277 -10.51 14.38 -7.95
C ALA A 277 -11.29 14.29 -9.28
N LYS A 278 -10.99 13.29 -10.11
CA LYS A 278 -11.69 13.05 -11.37
C LYS A 278 -13.18 12.76 -11.18
N ASN A 279 -13.58 12.08 -10.11
CA ASN A 279 -14.98 11.77 -9.82
C ASN A 279 -15.82 13.03 -9.55
N ARG A 280 -15.20 14.20 -9.36
CA ARG A 280 -15.88 15.51 -9.26
C ARG A 280 -16.23 16.13 -10.63
N LEU A 281 -15.78 15.54 -11.74
CA LEU A 281 -16.16 15.98 -13.10
C LEU A 281 -17.56 15.48 -13.52
N ASN A 282 -18.08 14.49 -12.80
CA ASN A 282 -19.39 13.88 -13.03
C ASN A 282 -20.37 14.38 -11.92
#